data_8e74db7bc21024b9223c97ec0e55ec87
#
_entry.id   8e74db7bc21024b9223c97ec0e55ec87
#
_cell.length_a   1.000
_cell.length_b   1.000
_cell.length_c   1.000
_cell.angle_alpha   90.00
_cell.angle_beta   90.00
_cell.angle_gamma   90.00
#
_symmetry.space_group_name_H-M   'P 1'
#
loop_
_entity.id
_entity.type
_entity.pdbx_description
1 polymer ?
#
loop_
_entity_poly.entity_id
_entity_poly.type
_entity_poly.pdbx_seq_one_letter_code
_entity_poly.pdbx_strand_id
1 'polypeptide(L)'
;INIAPEYAMKKLLLIVFSVAFATLCLRAQTLEDARNMYRAGLYAEALPVFEKNLKKKPKSPTLNQWYGVCLYETGRRAEAEKYLKIAANGKIPESYRYLAGICFEQYRFVDAVNYFSRYIGYLNDRKEGKEDIADYELWATQAELGAQMLSKVQVVQVIDSMVVDKDDFFLHYKLSSEVGSLHDYHALTGDDRPGASPVFQTQRRDKILYAVPTEDAGYELVTRIRLGDDTYGEEESVDDLNTMYDDSFPFLLTDGVTFYFASNEEDRTLGGYDIFVTKYNINTDEYSDPEQLPMPFNSPYNDYMMAIDEVNHVGWFASDRYQPEGKVCIYIFLYEKTP
;
A
#
# COMPACT_ATOMS: atom_id res chain seq x y z
N ILE A 1 26.83 35.77 40.14
CA ILE A 1 26.46 35.90 38.71
C ILE A 1 25.02 35.49 38.59
N ASN A 2 24.18 36.49 38.28
CA ASN A 2 22.72 36.43 38.36
C ASN A 2 22.13 35.81 37.07
N ILE A 3 21.69 34.53 37.11
CA ILE A 3 21.12 33.79 35.97
C ILE A 3 19.56 33.77 36.05
N ALA A 4 18.98 34.44 37.04
CA ALA A 4 17.53 34.39 37.31
C ALA A 4 16.60 35.17 36.30
N PRO A 5 16.96 36.31 35.67
CA PRO A 5 16.02 37.04 34.86
C PRO A 5 15.81 36.45 33.46
N GLU A 6 16.82 35.78 32.88
CA GLU A 6 16.71 35.23 31.50
C GLU A 6 15.82 33.98 31.44
N TYR A 7 15.85 33.16 32.46
CA TYR A 7 15.01 31.96 32.57
C TYR A 7 13.52 32.30 32.82
N ALA A 8 13.29 33.35 33.60
CA ALA A 8 11.95 33.88 33.85
C ALA A 8 11.35 34.49 32.59
N MET A 9 12.17 35.21 31.79
CA MET A 9 11.72 35.82 30.54
C MET A 9 11.43 34.78 29.46
N LYS A 10 12.21 33.69 29.31
CA LYS A 10 11.96 32.58 28.41
C LYS A 10 10.66 31.81 28.78
N LYS A 11 10.44 31.58 30.09
CA LYS A 11 9.17 31.00 30.57
C LYS A 11 7.97 31.88 30.30
N LEU A 12 8.10 33.19 30.51
CA LEU A 12 7.04 34.17 30.22
C LEU A 12 6.76 34.24 28.73
N LEU A 13 7.77 34.20 27.85
CA LEU A 13 7.59 34.12 26.40
C LEU A 13 6.86 32.83 25.96
N LEU A 14 7.23 31.67 26.55
CA LEU A 14 6.56 30.39 26.25
C LEU A 14 5.09 30.40 26.70
N ILE A 15 4.80 31.00 27.87
CA ILE A 15 3.43 31.12 28.37
C ILE A 15 2.62 32.09 27.50
N VAL A 16 3.22 33.22 27.10
CA VAL A 16 2.55 34.19 26.18
C VAL A 16 2.31 33.58 24.80
N PHE A 17 3.27 32.77 24.27
CA PHE A 17 3.09 32.04 23.01
C PHE A 17 2.02 30.96 23.12
N SER A 18 1.99 30.20 24.24
CA SER A 18 0.96 29.17 24.44
C SER A 18 -0.43 29.78 24.70
N VAL A 19 -0.52 30.91 25.39
CA VAL A 19 -1.79 31.65 25.56
C VAL A 19 -2.23 32.34 24.28
N ALA A 20 -1.32 32.89 23.47
CA ALA A 20 -1.63 33.45 22.15
C ALA A 20 -2.08 32.34 21.18
N PHE A 21 -1.47 31.17 21.20
CA PHE A 21 -1.91 29.99 20.42
C PHE A 21 -3.27 29.48 20.89
N ALA A 22 -3.50 29.40 22.21
CA ALA A 22 -4.79 29.01 22.77
C ALA A 22 -5.92 30.05 22.51
N THR A 23 -5.59 31.34 22.44
CA THR A 23 -6.57 32.39 22.09
C THR A 23 -6.88 32.49 20.61
N LEU A 24 -5.98 32.06 19.72
CA LEU A 24 -6.30 31.83 18.30
C LEU A 24 -7.33 30.68 18.10
N CYS A 25 -7.28 29.65 18.94
CA CYS A 25 -8.24 28.54 18.92
C CYS A 25 -9.62 28.90 19.49
N LEU A 26 -9.79 30.03 20.17
CA LEU A 26 -11.05 30.47 20.82
C LEU A 26 -11.88 31.45 20.00
N ARG A 27 -11.46 31.86 18.80
CA ARG A 27 -12.37 32.50 17.86
C ARG A 27 -13.40 31.49 17.43
N ALA A 28 -14.68 31.76 17.69
CA ALA A 28 -15.78 30.98 17.13
C ALA A 28 -15.62 30.96 15.60
N GLN A 29 -14.97 29.90 15.07
CA GLN A 29 -14.75 29.76 13.65
C GLN A 29 -16.09 29.75 12.93
N THR A 30 -16.24 30.57 11.94
CA THR A 30 -17.44 30.65 11.13
C THR A 30 -17.50 29.49 10.14
N LEU A 31 -18.68 29.24 9.59
CA LEU A 31 -18.81 28.24 8.51
C LEU A 31 -17.94 28.60 7.30
N GLU A 32 -17.74 29.90 7.02
CA GLU A 32 -16.88 30.35 5.93
C GLU A 32 -15.39 30.08 6.21
N ASP A 33 -14.95 30.27 7.44
CA ASP A 33 -13.58 29.89 7.84
C ASP A 33 -13.36 28.39 7.66
N ALA A 34 -14.32 27.57 8.05
CA ALA A 34 -14.22 26.11 7.85
C ALA A 34 -14.19 25.72 6.36
N ARG A 35 -14.93 26.43 5.50
CA ARG A 35 -14.87 26.20 4.03
C ARG A 35 -13.50 26.57 3.45
N ASN A 36 -12.89 27.64 3.94
CA ASN A 36 -11.56 28.03 3.52
C ASN A 36 -10.49 27.03 4.00
N MET A 37 -10.60 26.53 5.24
CA MET A 37 -9.76 25.43 5.75
C MET A 37 -9.92 24.18 4.90
N TYR A 38 -11.16 23.77 4.60
CA TYR A 38 -11.46 22.64 3.73
C TYR A 38 -10.79 22.77 2.33
N ARG A 39 -10.90 23.96 1.69
CA ARG A 39 -10.25 24.21 0.40
C ARG A 39 -8.71 24.19 0.48
N ALA A 40 -8.17 24.50 1.66
CA ALA A 40 -6.73 24.47 1.91
C ALA A 40 -6.22 23.08 2.38
N GLY A 41 -7.08 22.05 2.42
CA GLY A 41 -6.71 20.71 2.90
C GLY A 41 -6.58 20.58 4.42
N LEU A 42 -6.95 21.60 5.19
CA LEU A 42 -6.89 21.63 6.66
C LEU A 42 -8.16 20.98 7.22
N TYR A 43 -8.30 19.68 6.95
CA TYR A 43 -9.53 18.93 7.24
C TYR A 43 -9.77 18.73 8.73
N ALA A 44 -8.72 18.48 9.51
CA ALA A 44 -8.81 18.29 10.94
C ALA A 44 -9.34 19.56 11.65
N GLU A 45 -8.90 20.73 11.23
CA GLU A 45 -9.29 22.03 11.76
C GLU A 45 -10.72 22.39 11.35
N ALA A 46 -11.15 22.03 10.13
CA ALA A 46 -12.48 22.29 9.63
C ALA A 46 -13.56 21.40 10.28
N LEU A 47 -13.19 20.17 10.67
CA LEU A 47 -14.08 19.12 11.13
C LEU A 47 -15.02 19.56 12.26
N PRO A 48 -14.57 20.19 13.39
CA PRO A 48 -15.44 20.57 14.49
C PRO A 48 -16.52 21.58 14.10
N VAL A 49 -16.19 22.47 13.16
CA VAL A 49 -17.11 23.52 12.70
C VAL A 49 -18.20 22.91 11.82
N PHE A 50 -17.84 21.98 10.92
CA PHE A 50 -18.81 21.27 10.11
C PHE A 50 -19.71 20.39 10.97
N GLU A 51 -19.19 19.70 11.97
CA GLU A 51 -19.96 18.91 12.93
C GLU A 51 -21.01 19.76 13.64
N LYS A 52 -20.61 20.92 14.18
CA LYS A 52 -21.52 21.87 14.86
C LYS A 52 -22.65 22.35 13.94
N ASN A 53 -22.34 22.62 12.67
CA ASN A 53 -23.34 23.10 11.70
C ASN A 53 -24.24 21.95 11.23
N LEU A 54 -23.70 20.75 11.08
CA LEU A 54 -24.43 19.54 10.70
C LEU A 54 -25.48 19.16 11.74
N LYS A 55 -25.18 19.30 13.06
CA LYS A 55 -26.17 19.12 14.15
C LYS A 55 -27.39 20.00 13.99
N LYS A 56 -27.23 21.22 13.39
CA LYS A 56 -28.36 22.13 13.13
C LYS A 56 -29.10 21.78 11.83
N LYS A 57 -28.42 21.21 10.85
CA LYS A 57 -28.98 20.89 9.51
C LYS A 57 -28.53 19.47 9.08
N PRO A 58 -28.99 18.39 9.75
CA PRO A 58 -28.46 17.05 9.56
C PRO A 58 -28.72 16.46 8.16
N LYS A 59 -29.70 16.98 7.44
CA LYS A 59 -30.06 16.52 6.08
C LYS A 59 -29.44 17.39 4.96
N SER A 60 -28.61 18.38 5.28
CA SER A 60 -27.99 19.22 4.26
C SER A 60 -26.95 18.41 3.46
N PRO A 61 -27.13 18.18 2.15
CA PRO A 61 -26.16 17.41 1.36
C PRO A 61 -24.76 18.02 1.39
N THR A 62 -24.66 19.32 1.24
CA THR A 62 -23.38 20.04 1.22
C THR A 62 -22.62 19.94 2.56
N LEU A 63 -23.32 20.07 3.70
CA LEU A 63 -22.67 19.90 5.01
C LEU A 63 -22.26 18.45 5.25
N ASN A 64 -23.06 17.49 4.81
CA ASN A 64 -22.71 16.08 4.87
C ASN A 64 -21.49 15.78 3.99
N GLN A 65 -21.39 16.39 2.81
CA GLN A 65 -20.20 16.28 1.94
C GLN A 65 -18.95 16.79 2.66
N TRP A 66 -18.94 18.04 3.12
CA TRP A 66 -17.77 18.62 3.75
C TRP A 66 -17.34 17.85 5.01
N TYR A 67 -18.30 17.50 5.85
CA TYR A 67 -18.03 16.73 7.06
C TYR A 67 -17.52 15.30 6.74
N GLY A 68 -18.16 14.63 5.80
CA GLY A 68 -17.77 13.29 5.33
C GLY A 68 -16.37 13.27 4.74
N VAL A 69 -16.01 14.25 3.89
CA VAL A 69 -14.66 14.38 3.35
C VAL A 69 -13.63 14.63 4.45
N CYS A 70 -13.93 15.55 5.39
CA CYS A 70 -13.01 15.78 6.52
C CYS A 70 -12.79 14.51 7.36
N LEU A 71 -13.82 13.68 7.56
CA LEU A 71 -13.67 12.39 8.23
C LEU A 71 -12.80 11.42 7.41
N TYR A 72 -13.01 11.35 6.11
CA TYR A 72 -12.24 10.50 5.21
C TYR A 72 -10.75 10.86 5.26
N GLU A 73 -10.44 12.12 5.03
CA GLU A 73 -9.06 12.64 4.96
C GLU A 73 -8.33 12.62 6.32
N THR A 74 -9.07 12.54 7.43
CA THR A 74 -8.50 12.36 8.78
C THR A 74 -8.46 10.89 9.22
N GLY A 75 -8.59 9.92 8.29
CA GLY A 75 -8.48 8.49 8.55
C GLY A 75 -9.74 7.83 9.15
N ARG A 76 -10.83 8.59 9.35
CA ARG A 76 -12.11 8.09 9.91
C ARG A 76 -13.07 7.62 8.81
N ARG A 77 -12.54 6.83 7.84
CA ARG A 77 -13.23 6.47 6.59
C ARG A 77 -14.54 5.71 6.80
N ALA A 78 -14.58 4.78 7.75
CA ALA A 78 -15.81 4.04 8.08
C ALA A 78 -16.94 4.95 8.60
N GLU A 79 -16.60 6.02 9.31
CA GLU A 79 -17.58 6.99 9.77
C GLU A 79 -18.03 7.94 8.66
N ALA A 80 -17.15 8.23 7.71
CA ALA A 80 -17.42 9.14 6.59
C ALA A 80 -18.55 8.61 5.69
N GLU A 81 -18.64 7.30 5.49
CA GLU A 81 -19.53 6.65 4.53
C GLU A 81 -20.99 7.10 4.66
N LYS A 82 -21.54 7.12 5.86
CA LYS A 82 -22.95 7.51 6.09
C LYS A 82 -23.25 8.95 5.65
N TYR A 83 -22.31 9.87 5.87
CA TYR A 83 -22.46 11.28 5.49
C TYR A 83 -22.29 11.46 3.99
N LEU A 84 -21.30 10.82 3.41
CA LEU A 84 -21.09 10.83 1.96
C LEU A 84 -22.26 10.23 1.19
N LYS A 85 -22.93 9.19 1.72
CA LYS A 85 -24.17 8.64 1.14
C LYS A 85 -25.33 9.66 1.16
N ILE A 86 -25.48 10.46 2.23
CA ILE A 86 -26.47 11.54 2.27
C ILE A 86 -26.15 12.62 1.21
N ALA A 87 -24.88 12.95 1.07
CA ALA A 87 -24.43 13.92 0.07
C ALA A 87 -24.66 13.40 -1.38
N ALA A 88 -24.33 12.15 -1.64
CA ALA A 88 -24.52 11.47 -2.94
C ALA A 88 -26.02 11.41 -3.31
N ASN A 89 -26.89 11.07 -2.36
CA ASN A 89 -28.36 11.09 -2.56
C ASN A 89 -28.87 12.52 -2.81
N GLY A 90 -28.20 13.52 -2.26
CA GLY A 90 -28.45 14.93 -2.53
C GLY A 90 -27.82 15.44 -3.83
N LYS A 91 -27.32 14.54 -4.69
CA LYS A 91 -26.70 14.83 -5.99
C LYS A 91 -25.44 15.70 -5.89
N ILE A 92 -24.60 15.46 -4.89
CA ILE A 92 -23.25 16.05 -4.79
C ILE A 92 -22.27 15.04 -5.43
N PRO A 93 -21.79 15.27 -6.67
CA PRO A 93 -20.99 14.26 -7.41
C PRO A 93 -19.66 13.94 -6.76
N GLU A 94 -19.01 14.93 -6.15
CA GLU A 94 -17.75 14.79 -5.43
C GLU A 94 -17.78 13.66 -4.37
N SER A 95 -18.98 13.34 -3.82
CA SER A 95 -19.15 12.26 -2.86
C SER A 95 -18.86 10.88 -3.46
N TYR A 96 -19.02 10.73 -4.78
CA TYR A 96 -18.89 9.43 -5.44
C TYR A 96 -17.46 8.91 -5.37
N ARG A 97 -16.43 9.76 -5.63
CA ARG A 97 -15.03 9.32 -5.56
C ARG A 97 -14.64 8.81 -4.18
N TYR A 98 -15.09 9.49 -3.12
CA TYR A 98 -14.81 9.07 -1.75
C TYR A 98 -15.56 7.79 -1.36
N LEU A 99 -16.82 7.65 -1.80
CA LEU A 99 -17.58 6.41 -1.60
C LEU A 99 -16.96 5.24 -2.36
N ALA A 100 -16.46 5.49 -3.57
CA ALA A 100 -15.74 4.48 -4.34
C ALA A 100 -14.50 3.98 -3.59
N GLY A 101 -13.64 4.88 -3.09
CA GLY A 101 -12.47 4.52 -2.31
C GLY A 101 -12.81 3.72 -1.05
N ILE A 102 -13.85 4.15 -0.28
CA ILE A 102 -14.30 3.40 0.89
C ILE A 102 -14.79 2.00 0.50
N CYS A 103 -15.56 1.88 -0.58
CA CYS A 103 -16.05 0.59 -1.06
C CYS A 103 -14.91 -0.31 -1.50
N PHE A 104 -13.92 0.23 -2.19
CA PHE A 104 -12.72 -0.48 -2.64
C PHE A 104 -11.95 -1.07 -1.48
N GLU A 105 -11.58 -0.27 -0.50
CA GLU A 105 -10.86 -0.70 0.71
C GLU A 105 -11.63 -1.74 1.55
N GLN A 106 -12.95 -1.73 1.46
CA GLN A 106 -13.83 -2.68 2.13
C GLN A 106 -14.19 -3.91 1.27
N TYR A 107 -13.49 -4.13 0.16
CA TYR A 107 -13.72 -5.24 -0.77
C TYR A 107 -15.14 -5.25 -1.39
N ARG A 108 -15.84 -4.13 -1.38
CA ARG A 108 -17.13 -3.92 -2.04
C ARG A 108 -16.90 -3.40 -3.47
N PHE A 109 -16.15 -4.15 -4.24
CA PHE A 109 -15.64 -3.73 -5.54
C PHE A 109 -16.73 -3.36 -6.54
N VAL A 110 -17.84 -4.11 -6.60
CA VAL A 110 -18.97 -3.79 -7.46
C VAL A 110 -19.57 -2.41 -7.14
N ASP A 111 -19.68 -2.07 -5.84
CA ASP A 111 -20.12 -0.75 -5.44
C ASP A 111 -19.09 0.32 -5.81
N ALA A 112 -17.79 0.01 -5.68
CA ALA A 112 -16.70 0.91 -6.06
C ALA A 112 -16.76 1.24 -7.55
N VAL A 113 -16.87 0.24 -8.44
CA VAL A 113 -17.05 0.41 -9.89
C VAL A 113 -18.24 1.32 -10.19
N ASN A 114 -19.38 1.09 -9.53
CA ASN A 114 -20.58 1.91 -9.72
C ASN A 114 -20.36 3.38 -9.33
N TYR A 115 -19.65 3.63 -8.23
CA TYR A 115 -19.37 5.00 -7.79
C TYR A 115 -18.30 5.68 -8.67
N PHE A 116 -17.22 4.99 -9.05
CA PHE A 116 -16.24 5.53 -9.99
C PHE A 116 -16.88 5.88 -11.32
N SER A 117 -17.69 4.99 -11.91
CA SER A 117 -18.40 5.25 -13.17
C SER A 117 -19.31 6.49 -13.11
N ARG A 118 -19.97 6.73 -11.98
CA ARG A 118 -20.78 7.94 -11.78
C ARG A 118 -19.93 9.21 -11.68
N TYR A 119 -18.75 9.12 -11.06
CA TYR A 119 -17.85 10.25 -10.95
C TYR A 119 -17.19 10.57 -12.27
N ILE A 120 -16.72 9.56 -13.01
CA ILE A 120 -16.19 9.69 -14.37
C ILE A 120 -17.24 10.34 -15.30
N GLY A 121 -18.50 9.87 -15.25
CA GLY A 121 -19.59 10.49 -16.02
C GLY A 121 -19.78 11.97 -15.71
N TYR A 122 -19.69 12.37 -14.43
CA TYR A 122 -19.76 13.78 -14.03
C TYR A 122 -18.58 14.60 -14.56
N LEU A 123 -17.34 14.06 -14.52
CA LEU A 123 -16.14 14.75 -15.05
C LEU A 123 -16.24 14.93 -16.57
N ASN A 124 -16.69 13.91 -17.29
CA ASN A 124 -16.91 13.97 -18.74
C ASN A 124 -17.94 15.04 -19.13
N ASP A 125 -19.05 15.15 -18.39
CA ASP A 125 -20.09 16.16 -18.65
C ASP A 125 -19.54 17.60 -18.44
N ARG A 126 -18.58 17.77 -17.55
CA ARG A 126 -17.91 19.06 -17.30
C ARG A 126 -16.77 19.36 -18.25
N LYS A 127 -16.36 18.39 -19.07
CA LYS A 127 -15.17 18.49 -19.93
C LYS A 127 -13.88 18.78 -19.13
N GLU A 128 -13.76 18.15 -17.95
CA GLU A 128 -12.52 18.18 -17.16
C GLU A 128 -11.35 17.59 -17.96
N GLY A 129 -10.12 17.83 -17.51
CA GLY A 129 -8.93 17.37 -18.21
C GLY A 129 -8.88 15.85 -18.34
N LYS A 130 -8.29 15.34 -19.43
CA LYS A 130 -8.19 13.88 -19.66
C LYS A 130 -7.35 13.20 -18.59
N GLU A 131 -6.33 13.88 -18.06
CA GLU A 131 -5.45 13.37 -17.01
C GLU A 131 -6.22 13.13 -15.71
N ASP A 132 -7.10 14.08 -15.32
CA ASP A 132 -7.95 13.91 -14.13
C ASP A 132 -8.92 12.75 -14.24
N ILE A 133 -9.31 12.35 -15.45
CA ILE A 133 -10.23 11.22 -15.67
C ILE A 133 -9.48 9.91 -15.67
N ALA A 134 -8.27 9.87 -16.22
CA ALA A 134 -7.47 8.65 -16.36
C ALA A 134 -7.23 7.93 -15.03
N ASP A 135 -6.93 8.66 -13.96
CA ASP A 135 -6.75 8.10 -12.62
C ASP A 135 -8.00 7.37 -12.13
N TYR A 136 -9.19 7.96 -12.36
CA TYR A 136 -10.46 7.33 -11.94
C TYR A 136 -10.85 6.16 -12.84
N GLU A 137 -10.47 6.17 -14.12
CA GLU A 137 -10.63 5.04 -15.03
C GLU A 137 -9.72 3.88 -14.61
N LEU A 138 -8.47 4.16 -14.22
CA LEU A 138 -7.56 3.17 -13.66
C LEU A 138 -8.14 2.55 -12.38
N TRP A 139 -8.57 3.36 -11.41
CA TRP A 139 -9.15 2.85 -10.16
C TRP A 139 -10.47 2.07 -10.38
N ALA A 140 -11.24 2.42 -11.40
CA ALA A 140 -12.40 1.63 -11.79
C ALA A 140 -11.99 0.27 -12.35
N THR A 141 -10.93 0.21 -13.18
CA THR A 141 -10.36 -1.04 -13.70
C THR A 141 -9.81 -1.92 -12.57
N GLN A 142 -9.09 -1.35 -11.62
CA GLN A 142 -8.62 -2.06 -10.42
C GLN A 142 -9.80 -2.61 -9.59
N ALA A 143 -10.89 -1.86 -9.47
CA ALA A 143 -12.09 -2.35 -8.80
C ALA A 143 -12.77 -3.49 -9.57
N GLU A 144 -12.77 -3.47 -10.90
CA GLU A 144 -13.26 -4.58 -11.73
C GLU A 144 -12.40 -5.84 -11.56
N LEU A 145 -11.07 -5.67 -11.54
CA LEU A 145 -10.12 -6.74 -11.23
C LEU A 145 -10.40 -7.34 -9.85
N GLY A 146 -10.55 -6.47 -8.83
CA GLY A 146 -10.88 -6.88 -7.46
C GLY A 146 -12.19 -7.68 -7.38
N ALA A 147 -13.22 -7.29 -8.14
CA ALA A 147 -14.47 -8.04 -8.21
C ALA A 147 -14.29 -9.43 -8.84
N GLN A 148 -13.44 -9.55 -9.86
CA GLN A 148 -13.11 -10.83 -10.47
C GLN A 148 -12.33 -11.72 -9.50
N MET A 149 -11.31 -11.19 -8.83
CA MET A 149 -10.51 -11.93 -7.84
C MET A 149 -11.36 -12.39 -6.66
N LEU A 150 -12.27 -11.55 -6.17
CA LEU A 150 -13.17 -11.89 -5.08
C LEU A 150 -14.10 -13.07 -5.45
N SER A 151 -14.42 -13.25 -6.73
CA SER A 151 -15.20 -14.41 -7.21
C SER A 151 -14.41 -15.72 -7.21
N LYS A 152 -13.08 -15.67 -7.08
CA LYS A 152 -12.13 -16.80 -7.16
C LYS A 152 -11.27 -16.92 -5.90
N VAL A 153 -11.75 -16.45 -4.76
CA VAL A 153 -11.00 -16.48 -3.49
C VAL A 153 -10.51 -17.88 -3.19
N GLN A 154 -9.21 -17.99 -2.92
CA GLN A 154 -8.61 -19.24 -2.46
C GLN A 154 -8.82 -19.41 -0.95
N VAL A 155 -9.23 -20.59 -0.53
CA VAL A 155 -9.32 -20.91 0.89
C VAL A 155 -7.91 -21.22 1.40
N VAL A 156 -7.41 -20.38 2.30
CA VAL A 156 -6.08 -20.50 2.89
C VAL A 156 -6.22 -20.65 4.40
N GLN A 157 -5.56 -21.65 4.96
CA GLN A 157 -5.51 -21.83 6.41
C GLN A 157 -4.34 -21.05 6.99
N VAL A 158 -4.57 -19.85 7.49
CA VAL A 158 -3.61 -19.07 8.27
C VAL A 158 -3.46 -19.73 9.63
N ILE A 159 -2.22 -20.06 10.02
CA ILE A 159 -1.88 -20.73 11.29
C ILE A 159 -1.25 -19.79 12.30
N ASP A 160 -0.65 -18.69 11.85
CA ASP A 160 -0.08 -17.65 12.70
C ASP A 160 0.04 -16.33 11.95
N SER A 161 0.20 -15.24 12.68
CA SER A 161 0.49 -13.92 12.13
C SER A 161 1.22 -13.04 13.12
N MET A 162 2.07 -12.14 12.62
CA MET A 162 2.80 -11.18 13.45
C MET A 162 2.90 -9.82 12.78
N VAL A 163 2.77 -8.74 13.59
CA VAL A 163 2.98 -7.36 13.13
C VAL A 163 4.38 -6.94 13.47
N VAL A 164 5.12 -6.47 12.45
CA VAL A 164 6.53 -6.11 12.54
C VAL A 164 6.80 -4.78 11.84
N ASP A 165 8.00 -4.24 11.96
CA ASP A 165 8.44 -3.09 11.19
C ASP A 165 8.58 -3.46 9.71
N LYS A 166 8.22 -2.51 8.82
CA LYS A 166 8.25 -2.72 7.37
C LYS A 166 9.68 -2.85 6.84
N ASP A 167 10.64 -2.17 7.47
CA ASP A 167 12.01 -2.08 6.95
C ASP A 167 12.80 -3.39 7.09
N ASP A 168 12.43 -4.24 8.06
CA ASP A 168 13.16 -5.48 8.38
C ASP A 168 12.27 -6.72 8.47
N PHE A 169 11.03 -6.64 7.98
CA PHE A 169 10.04 -7.73 8.10
C PHE A 169 10.53 -9.07 7.55
N PHE A 170 11.35 -9.07 6.52
CA PHE A 170 11.90 -10.28 5.90
C PHE A 170 12.80 -11.10 6.83
N LEU A 171 13.41 -10.48 7.83
CA LEU A 171 14.22 -11.17 8.84
C LEU A 171 13.38 -12.04 9.79
N HIS A 172 12.08 -11.88 9.78
CA HIS A 172 11.14 -12.67 10.59
C HIS A 172 10.66 -13.96 9.89
N TYR A 173 10.98 -14.15 8.60
CA TYR A 173 10.71 -15.38 7.87
C TYR A 173 11.66 -16.47 8.33
N LYS A 174 11.12 -17.59 8.79
CA LYS A 174 11.89 -18.73 9.34
C LYS A 174 11.88 -19.89 8.36
N LEU A 175 12.58 -19.72 7.24
CA LEU A 175 12.70 -20.75 6.22
C LEU A 175 13.64 -21.87 6.66
N SER A 176 13.33 -23.11 6.25
CA SER A 176 14.28 -24.22 6.31
C SER A 176 15.50 -23.91 5.43
N SER A 177 16.69 -24.28 5.89
CA SER A 177 17.92 -24.15 5.10
C SER A 177 17.89 -24.98 3.80
N GLU A 178 16.98 -25.94 3.70
CA GLU A 178 16.75 -26.73 2.48
C GLU A 178 15.92 -26.00 1.44
N VAL A 179 15.33 -24.86 1.79
CA VAL A 179 14.57 -23.98 0.88
C VAL A 179 15.41 -22.80 0.43
N GLY A 180 16.20 -22.25 1.33
CA GLY A 180 17.01 -21.05 1.13
C GLY A 180 16.99 -20.15 2.35
N SER A 181 17.42 -18.92 2.19
CA SER A 181 17.47 -17.95 3.29
C SER A 181 17.31 -16.53 2.81
N LEU A 182 16.78 -15.68 3.69
CA LEU A 182 16.61 -14.25 3.47
C LEU A 182 17.65 -13.48 4.25
N HIS A 183 18.21 -12.44 3.62
CA HIS A 183 19.31 -11.66 4.16
C HIS A 183 19.12 -10.18 3.89
N ASP A 184 19.73 -9.37 4.74
CA ASP A 184 20.10 -8.01 4.38
C ASP A 184 21.25 -8.05 3.37
N TYR A 185 21.23 -7.13 2.39
CA TYR A 185 22.21 -7.13 1.29
C TYR A 185 23.64 -6.94 1.81
N HIS A 186 23.85 -5.93 2.67
CA HIS A 186 25.18 -5.66 3.24
C HIS A 186 25.68 -6.83 4.08
N ALA A 187 24.80 -7.42 4.89
CA ALA A 187 25.17 -8.56 5.73
C ALA A 187 25.61 -9.79 4.92
N LEU A 188 25.08 -9.95 3.70
CA LEU A 188 25.41 -11.09 2.84
C LEU A 188 26.63 -10.83 1.93
N THR A 189 26.73 -9.63 1.35
CA THR A 189 27.71 -9.31 0.30
C THR A 189 28.93 -8.53 0.83
N GLY A 190 28.76 -7.82 1.95
CA GLY A 190 29.75 -6.87 2.46
C GLY A 190 29.76 -5.52 1.75
N ASP A 191 28.92 -5.34 0.73
CA ASP A 191 28.79 -4.12 -0.04
C ASP A 191 27.59 -3.29 0.43
N ASP A 192 27.69 -1.96 0.30
CA ASP A 192 26.58 -1.04 0.55
C ASP A 192 25.84 -0.75 -0.76
N ARG A 193 24.57 -1.19 -0.83
CA ARG A 193 23.69 -0.85 -1.93
C ARG A 193 22.31 -0.51 -1.39
N PRO A 194 21.99 0.77 -1.27
CA PRO A 194 20.70 1.20 -0.75
C PRO A 194 19.53 0.58 -1.55
N GLY A 195 18.52 0.09 -0.85
CA GLY A 195 17.33 -0.49 -1.45
C GLY A 195 17.45 -1.93 -1.94
N ALA A 196 18.65 -2.56 -1.88
CA ALA A 196 18.84 -3.93 -2.36
C ALA A 196 18.35 -5.04 -1.38
N SER A 197 17.89 -4.72 -0.20
CA SER A 197 17.26 -5.68 0.73
C SER A 197 15.75 -5.75 0.50
N PRO A 198 15.12 -6.93 0.66
CA PRO A 198 15.68 -8.23 1.04
C PRO A 198 16.38 -8.95 -0.09
N VAL A 199 17.37 -9.79 0.27
CA VAL A 199 18.04 -10.72 -0.66
C VAL A 199 17.60 -12.14 -0.36
N PHE A 200 17.11 -12.86 -1.36
CA PHE A 200 16.89 -14.30 -1.28
C PHE A 200 18.12 -15.05 -1.78
N GLN A 201 18.67 -15.93 -0.95
CA GLN A 201 19.74 -16.86 -1.31
C GLN A 201 19.16 -18.26 -1.46
N THR A 202 19.42 -18.92 -2.59
CA THR A 202 18.99 -20.29 -2.87
C THR A 202 19.55 -21.29 -1.86
N GLN A 203 18.89 -22.45 -1.70
CA GLN A 203 19.34 -23.53 -0.81
C GLN A 203 20.77 -24.04 -1.13
N ARG A 204 21.19 -23.99 -2.39
CA ARG A 204 22.54 -24.37 -2.82
C ARG A 204 23.57 -23.30 -2.54
N ARG A 205 23.11 -22.10 -2.16
CA ARG A 205 23.94 -20.89 -1.99
C ARG A 205 24.73 -20.51 -3.26
N ASP A 206 24.25 -20.92 -4.41
CA ASP A 206 24.88 -20.69 -5.71
C ASP A 206 24.34 -19.42 -6.42
N LYS A 207 23.18 -18.94 -5.98
CA LYS A 207 22.52 -17.78 -6.57
C LYS A 207 21.88 -16.90 -5.48
N ILE A 208 21.92 -15.59 -5.67
CA ILE A 208 21.15 -14.61 -4.93
C ILE A 208 20.22 -13.83 -5.86
N LEU A 209 19.05 -13.48 -5.35
CA LEU A 209 18.02 -12.73 -6.05
C LEU A 209 17.59 -11.57 -5.15
N TYR A 210 17.47 -10.38 -5.72
CA TYR A 210 17.07 -9.17 -5.00
C TYR A 210 16.56 -8.14 -6.00
N ALA A 211 16.14 -6.98 -5.53
CA ALA A 211 15.77 -5.86 -6.36
C ALA A 211 16.71 -4.68 -6.14
N VAL A 212 16.89 -3.87 -7.16
CA VAL A 212 17.74 -2.67 -7.10
C VAL A 212 16.98 -1.46 -7.60
N PRO A 213 17.14 -0.29 -6.97
CA PRO A 213 16.57 0.93 -7.49
C PRO A 213 17.30 1.36 -8.77
N THR A 214 16.55 1.81 -9.76
CA THR A 214 17.05 2.35 -11.03
C THR A 214 16.82 3.88 -11.08
N GLU A 215 17.50 4.56 -12.01
CA GLU A 215 17.35 6.02 -12.14
C GLU A 215 16.03 6.41 -12.79
N ASP A 216 15.49 5.57 -13.68
CA ASP A 216 14.34 5.90 -14.52
C ASP A 216 13.08 5.04 -14.29
N ALA A 217 13.18 3.91 -13.59
CA ALA A 217 12.13 2.88 -13.54
C ALA A 217 12.02 2.17 -12.18
N GLY A 218 11.84 2.84 -11.09
CA GLY A 218 11.55 2.19 -9.80
C GLY A 218 12.58 1.10 -9.39
N TYR A 219 12.10 -0.10 -9.03
CA TYR A 219 12.93 -1.24 -8.64
C TYR A 219 12.93 -2.31 -9.72
N GLU A 220 14.10 -2.88 -10.02
CA GLU A 220 14.27 -3.99 -10.95
C GLU A 220 14.83 -5.23 -10.27
N LEU A 221 14.31 -6.39 -10.66
CA LEU A 221 14.77 -7.70 -10.22
C LEU A 221 16.11 -8.03 -10.87
N VAL A 222 17.06 -8.43 -10.05
CA VAL A 222 18.39 -8.85 -10.48
C VAL A 222 18.83 -10.14 -9.80
N THR A 223 19.76 -10.84 -10.44
CA THR A 223 20.36 -12.04 -9.92
C THR A 223 21.88 -11.97 -9.99
N ARG A 224 22.55 -12.66 -9.07
CA ARG A 224 24.02 -12.88 -9.13
C ARG A 224 24.33 -14.33 -8.81
N ILE A 225 25.27 -14.90 -9.52
CA ILE A 225 25.77 -16.27 -9.31
C ILE A 225 26.99 -16.20 -8.39
N ARG A 226 27.07 -17.11 -7.42
CA ARG A 226 28.22 -17.25 -6.51
C ARG A 226 29.39 -17.88 -7.25
N LEU A 227 30.56 -17.28 -7.12
CA LEU A 227 31.82 -17.77 -7.63
C LEU A 227 32.51 -18.70 -6.61
N GLY A 228 33.55 -19.43 -7.05
CA GLY A 228 34.18 -20.45 -6.24
C GLY A 228 34.96 -19.97 -5.00
N ASP A 229 35.12 -18.65 -4.85
CA ASP A 229 35.82 -17.98 -3.72
C ASP A 229 34.87 -17.24 -2.76
N ASP A 230 33.61 -17.65 -2.73
CA ASP A 230 32.55 -17.04 -1.92
C ASP A 230 32.16 -15.60 -2.33
N THR A 231 32.66 -15.11 -3.45
CA THR A 231 32.22 -13.85 -4.05
C THR A 231 31.04 -14.07 -5.00
N TYR A 232 30.37 -12.98 -5.35
CA TYR A 232 29.28 -13.00 -6.34
C TYR A 232 29.76 -12.38 -7.64
N GLY A 233 29.34 -12.94 -8.77
CA GLY A 233 29.57 -12.42 -10.12
C GLY A 233 28.87 -11.07 -10.35
N GLU A 234 28.88 -10.64 -11.60
CA GLU A 234 28.16 -9.42 -12.02
C GLU A 234 26.64 -9.60 -11.84
N GLU A 235 25.93 -8.49 -11.73
CA GLU A 235 24.47 -8.46 -11.71
C GLU A 235 23.93 -8.76 -13.12
N GLU A 236 22.95 -9.64 -13.16
CA GLU A 236 22.19 -9.95 -14.37
C GLU A 236 20.73 -9.52 -14.12
N SER A 237 20.20 -8.69 -15.00
CA SER A 237 18.79 -8.27 -14.98
C SER A 237 17.87 -9.44 -15.30
N VAL A 238 16.68 -9.46 -14.70
CA VAL A 238 15.62 -10.43 -15.04
C VAL A 238 14.64 -9.75 -16.00
N ASP A 239 15.14 -9.45 -17.22
CA ASP A 239 14.47 -8.59 -18.20
C ASP A 239 13.02 -9.02 -18.52
N ASP A 240 12.74 -10.33 -18.52
CA ASP A 240 11.39 -10.85 -18.80
C ASP A 240 10.35 -10.44 -17.75
N LEU A 241 10.79 -10.07 -16.55
CA LEU A 241 9.91 -9.77 -15.42
C LEU A 241 9.95 -8.30 -15.02
N ASN A 242 11.00 -7.59 -15.44
CA ASN A 242 11.17 -6.18 -15.11
C ASN A 242 10.26 -5.30 -15.98
N THR A 243 9.51 -4.43 -15.34
CA THR A 243 8.61 -3.47 -15.98
C THR A 243 9.11 -2.03 -15.81
N MET A 244 8.33 -1.05 -16.20
CA MET A 244 8.60 0.36 -15.89
C MET A 244 8.17 0.76 -14.45
N TYR A 245 7.69 -0.19 -13.67
CA TYR A 245 7.22 -0.02 -12.29
C TYR A 245 8.20 -0.65 -11.30
N ASP A 246 7.82 -0.73 -10.03
CA ASP A 246 8.63 -1.40 -9.01
C ASP A 246 8.40 -2.90 -9.03
N ASP A 247 9.40 -3.67 -9.46
CA ASP A 247 9.41 -5.13 -9.39
C ASP A 247 10.38 -5.57 -8.30
N SER A 248 9.91 -6.27 -7.26
CA SER A 248 10.67 -6.48 -6.03
C SER A 248 10.32 -7.78 -5.31
N PHE A 249 11.00 -8.07 -4.20
CA PHE A 249 10.73 -9.19 -3.30
C PHE A 249 10.78 -10.58 -3.98
N PRO A 250 11.86 -10.91 -4.71
CA PRO A 250 11.97 -12.16 -5.43
C PRO A 250 12.10 -13.37 -4.49
N PHE A 251 11.45 -14.47 -4.86
CA PHE A 251 11.59 -15.77 -4.22
C PHE A 251 11.52 -16.88 -5.27
N LEU A 252 12.55 -17.73 -5.31
CA LEU A 252 12.62 -18.89 -6.20
C LEU A 252 12.32 -20.16 -5.41
N LEU A 253 11.32 -20.92 -5.84
CA LEU A 253 10.97 -22.21 -5.24
C LEU A 253 12.10 -23.23 -5.42
N THR A 254 12.13 -24.28 -4.59
CA THR A 254 13.17 -25.33 -4.64
C THR A 254 13.19 -26.13 -5.94
N ASP A 255 12.11 -26.08 -6.73
CA ASP A 255 12.04 -26.66 -8.07
C ASP A 255 12.95 -25.95 -9.09
N GLY A 256 13.45 -24.76 -8.77
CA GLY A 256 14.32 -23.93 -9.60
C GLY A 256 13.62 -23.30 -10.80
N VAL A 257 12.28 -23.37 -10.85
CA VAL A 257 11.46 -22.94 -12.00
C VAL A 257 10.39 -21.95 -11.57
N THR A 258 9.72 -22.20 -10.44
CA THR A 258 8.62 -21.36 -9.95
C THR A 258 9.18 -20.15 -9.21
N PHE A 259 8.83 -18.97 -9.71
CA PHE A 259 9.35 -17.70 -9.23
C PHE A 259 8.21 -16.80 -8.75
N TYR A 260 8.33 -16.29 -7.54
CA TYR A 260 7.41 -15.31 -6.94
C TYR A 260 8.11 -13.95 -6.85
N PHE A 261 7.36 -12.90 -7.07
CA PHE A 261 7.82 -11.53 -6.87
C PHE A 261 6.62 -10.62 -6.58
N ALA A 262 6.85 -9.39 -6.20
CA ALA A 262 5.81 -8.38 -6.08
C ALA A 262 6.06 -7.24 -7.06
N SER A 263 4.99 -6.74 -7.67
CA SER A 263 5.01 -5.61 -8.59
C SER A 263 3.90 -4.61 -8.24
N ASN A 264 4.12 -3.33 -8.52
CA ASN A 264 3.11 -2.29 -8.42
C ASN A 264 2.63 -1.80 -9.80
N GLU A 265 2.70 -2.65 -10.82
CA GLU A 265 2.22 -2.38 -12.18
C GLU A 265 0.74 -1.98 -12.16
N GLU A 266 0.44 -0.69 -12.44
CA GLU A 266 -0.83 -0.04 -12.11
C GLU A 266 -2.08 -0.70 -12.68
N ASP A 267 -2.02 -1.18 -13.93
CA ASP A 267 -3.16 -1.79 -14.63
C ASP A 267 -3.29 -3.30 -14.36
N ARG A 268 -2.36 -3.90 -13.63
CA ARG A 268 -2.35 -5.32 -13.24
C ARG A 268 -2.46 -5.55 -11.75
N THR A 269 -2.50 -4.51 -10.92
CA THR A 269 -2.55 -4.61 -9.45
C THR A 269 -3.84 -4.04 -8.88
N LEU A 270 -4.15 -4.42 -7.65
CA LEU A 270 -5.33 -3.90 -6.93
C LEU A 270 -5.10 -2.52 -6.30
N GLY A 271 -3.86 -2.11 -6.11
CA GLY A 271 -3.59 -0.80 -5.54
C GLY A 271 -2.30 -0.74 -4.74
N GLY A 272 -1.17 -0.88 -5.39
CA GLY A 272 0.16 -0.92 -4.82
C GLY A 272 0.84 -2.23 -5.19
N TYR A 273 1.72 -2.74 -4.35
CA TYR A 273 2.35 -4.02 -4.61
C TYR A 273 1.35 -5.19 -4.51
N ASP A 274 1.31 -6.01 -5.55
CA ASP A 274 0.65 -7.31 -5.56
C ASP A 274 1.68 -8.41 -5.83
N ILE A 275 1.40 -9.61 -5.32
CA ILE A 275 2.26 -10.78 -5.49
C ILE A 275 1.90 -11.50 -6.78
N PHE A 276 2.92 -11.79 -7.57
CA PHE A 276 2.83 -12.53 -8.83
C PHE A 276 3.60 -13.84 -8.73
N VAL A 277 3.24 -14.79 -9.59
CA VAL A 277 3.94 -16.05 -9.79
C VAL A 277 4.16 -16.30 -11.27
N THR A 278 5.34 -16.79 -11.62
CA THR A 278 5.69 -17.19 -12.99
C THR A 278 6.51 -18.47 -12.97
N LYS A 279 6.76 -19.02 -14.14
CA LYS A 279 7.60 -20.22 -14.31
C LYS A 279 8.62 -20.01 -15.41
N TYR A 280 9.86 -20.30 -15.09
CA TYR A 280 10.95 -20.32 -16.06
C TYR A 280 10.83 -21.52 -16.99
N ASN A 281 10.91 -21.29 -18.29
CA ASN A 281 10.91 -22.33 -19.31
C ASN A 281 12.32 -22.56 -19.81
N ILE A 282 12.92 -23.66 -19.39
CA ILE A 282 14.31 -24.03 -19.75
C ILE A 282 14.52 -24.25 -21.27
N ASN A 283 13.45 -24.47 -22.03
CA ASN A 283 13.60 -24.70 -23.48
C ASN A 283 13.64 -23.41 -24.28
N THR A 284 12.98 -22.36 -23.80
CA THR A 284 12.95 -21.03 -24.43
C THR A 284 13.89 -20.05 -23.76
N ASP A 285 14.40 -20.39 -22.56
CA ASP A 285 15.26 -19.52 -21.74
C ASP A 285 14.54 -18.22 -21.31
N GLU A 286 13.22 -18.33 -21.06
CA GLU A 286 12.35 -17.20 -20.74
C GLU A 286 11.39 -17.56 -19.60
N TYR A 287 10.94 -16.55 -18.85
CA TYR A 287 9.82 -16.67 -17.92
C TYR A 287 8.49 -16.61 -18.67
N SER A 288 7.49 -17.35 -18.23
CA SER A 288 6.11 -17.20 -18.70
C SER A 288 5.51 -15.88 -18.21
N ASP A 289 4.46 -15.41 -18.90
CA ASP A 289 3.72 -14.22 -18.44
C ASP A 289 3.28 -14.38 -16.97
N PRO A 290 3.65 -13.46 -16.06
CA PRO A 290 3.35 -13.59 -14.64
C PRO A 290 1.85 -13.58 -14.35
N GLU A 291 1.40 -14.50 -13.51
CA GLU A 291 0.03 -14.57 -13.02
C GLU A 291 -0.07 -13.92 -11.62
N GLN A 292 -1.00 -13.01 -11.46
CA GLN A 292 -1.32 -12.40 -10.17
C GLN A 292 -1.93 -13.44 -9.22
N LEU A 293 -1.42 -13.53 -7.98
CA LEU A 293 -2.00 -14.46 -7.01
C LEU A 293 -3.44 -14.03 -6.63
N PRO A 294 -4.33 -15.00 -6.39
CA PRO A 294 -5.69 -14.68 -6.00
C PRO A 294 -5.77 -14.15 -4.56
N MET A 295 -6.93 -13.60 -4.19
CA MET A 295 -7.22 -13.35 -2.78
C MET A 295 -7.22 -14.67 -2.00
N PRO A 296 -6.72 -14.68 -0.77
CA PRO A 296 -6.39 -13.56 0.09
C PRO A 296 -4.93 -13.09 0.02
N PHE A 297 -4.09 -13.62 -0.87
CA PHE A 297 -2.69 -13.21 -0.97
C PHE A 297 -2.58 -11.74 -1.37
N ASN A 298 -3.33 -11.34 -2.39
CA ASN A 298 -3.43 -9.96 -2.82
C ASN A 298 -4.70 -9.26 -2.27
N SER A 299 -4.64 -7.94 -2.15
CA SER A 299 -5.65 -7.10 -1.54
C SER A 299 -5.60 -5.65 -2.07
N PRO A 300 -6.54 -4.75 -1.71
CA PRO A 300 -6.46 -3.32 -2.01
C PRO A 300 -5.29 -2.55 -1.34
N TYR A 301 -4.40 -3.25 -0.67
CA TYR A 301 -3.23 -2.73 0.04
C TYR A 301 -1.96 -3.29 -0.58
N ASN A 302 -0.79 -2.89 -0.08
CA ASN A 302 0.43 -3.52 -0.54
C ASN A 302 0.59 -4.92 0.05
N ASP A 303 0.85 -5.87 -0.81
CA ASP A 303 1.12 -7.25 -0.46
C ASP A 303 2.53 -7.63 -0.95
N TYR A 304 3.35 -8.12 -0.02
CA TYR A 304 4.77 -8.29 -0.23
C TYR A 304 5.19 -9.75 -0.09
N MET A 305 6.26 -10.09 -0.74
CA MET A 305 7.13 -11.22 -0.52
C MET A 305 6.45 -12.54 -0.13
N MET A 306 6.07 -13.32 -1.14
CA MET A 306 5.70 -14.72 -0.97
C MET A 306 6.96 -15.55 -0.73
N ALA A 307 6.94 -16.42 0.30
CA ALA A 307 7.96 -17.42 0.48
C ALA A 307 7.29 -18.75 0.87
N ILE A 308 7.75 -19.84 0.28
CA ILE A 308 7.17 -21.18 0.50
C ILE A 308 8.25 -22.12 1.05
N ASP A 309 7.99 -22.67 2.21
CA ASP A 309 8.80 -23.75 2.80
C ASP A 309 8.11 -25.11 2.56
N GLU A 310 8.50 -25.75 1.46
CA GLU A 310 7.96 -27.06 1.08
C GLU A 310 8.35 -28.15 2.08
N VAL A 311 9.42 -27.96 2.85
CA VAL A 311 9.91 -28.91 3.85
C VAL A 311 9.02 -28.93 5.09
N ASN A 312 8.65 -27.74 5.56
CA ASN A 312 7.79 -27.56 6.73
C ASN A 312 6.31 -27.43 6.36
N HIS A 313 5.96 -27.49 5.08
CA HIS A 313 4.59 -27.32 4.57
C HIS A 313 3.93 -26.00 5.00
N VAL A 314 4.69 -24.91 4.99
CA VAL A 314 4.19 -23.58 5.34
C VAL A 314 4.60 -22.55 4.30
N GLY A 315 3.77 -21.54 4.17
CA GLY A 315 4.07 -20.34 3.36
C GLY A 315 3.96 -19.08 4.20
N TRP A 316 4.65 -18.06 3.77
CA TRP A 316 4.62 -16.72 4.34
C TRP A 316 4.28 -15.69 3.26
N PHE A 317 3.52 -14.68 3.61
CA PHE A 317 3.46 -13.44 2.88
C PHE A 317 3.26 -12.28 3.85
N ALA A 318 3.65 -11.08 3.48
CA ALA A 318 3.45 -9.87 4.27
C ALA A 318 2.46 -8.93 3.60
N SER A 319 1.74 -8.15 4.39
CA SER A 319 0.80 -7.14 3.89
C SER A 319 0.72 -5.97 4.87
N ASP A 320 0.56 -4.75 4.35
CA ASP A 320 0.28 -3.59 5.19
C ASP A 320 -1.23 -3.35 5.40
N ARG A 321 -2.09 -4.28 4.93
CA ARG A 321 -3.55 -4.22 5.12
C ARG A 321 -3.90 -4.04 6.60
N TYR A 322 -4.66 -2.98 6.88
CA TYR A 322 -5.11 -2.63 8.23
C TYR A 322 -3.99 -2.36 9.24
N GLN A 323 -2.75 -2.12 8.79
CA GLN A 323 -1.63 -1.80 9.68
C GLN A 323 -1.39 -0.29 9.75
N PRO A 324 -0.83 0.20 10.87
CA PRO A 324 -0.31 1.56 10.96
C PRO A 324 0.82 1.77 9.93
N GLU A 325 1.04 3.02 9.54
CA GLU A 325 2.18 3.40 8.70
C GLU A 325 3.50 2.87 9.27
N GLY A 326 4.37 2.34 8.41
CA GLY A 326 5.64 1.73 8.80
C GLY A 326 5.54 0.31 9.39
N LYS A 327 4.35 -0.29 9.43
CA LYS A 327 4.15 -1.67 9.90
C LYS A 327 3.57 -2.56 8.81
N VAL A 328 3.91 -3.84 8.89
CA VAL A 328 3.31 -4.91 8.07
C VAL A 328 2.92 -6.08 8.96
N CYS A 329 1.92 -6.84 8.53
CA CYS A 329 1.57 -8.11 9.12
C CYS A 329 2.10 -9.23 8.25
N ILE A 330 2.93 -10.11 8.82
CA ILE A 330 3.35 -11.35 8.18
C ILE A 330 2.30 -12.41 8.52
N TYR A 331 1.76 -13.06 7.50
CA TYR A 331 0.83 -14.17 7.62
C TYR A 331 1.57 -15.48 7.34
N ILE A 332 1.37 -16.47 8.20
CA ILE A 332 1.92 -17.82 8.05
C ILE A 332 0.74 -18.76 7.77
N PHE A 333 0.82 -19.51 6.70
CA PHE A 333 -0.28 -20.39 6.27
C PHE A 333 0.21 -21.80 5.95
N LEU A 334 -0.70 -22.78 6.03
CA LEU A 334 -0.42 -24.13 5.57
C LEU A 334 -0.32 -24.16 4.06
N TYR A 335 0.80 -24.70 3.59
CA TYR A 335 1.05 -24.93 2.17
C TYR A 335 0.92 -26.42 1.87
N GLU A 336 -0.04 -26.77 1.03
CA GLU A 336 -0.19 -28.12 0.50
C GLU A 336 0.22 -28.09 -0.98
N LYS A 337 1.25 -28.86 -1.31
CA LYS A 337 1.64 -29.00 -2.71
C LYS A 337 0.49 -29.69 -3.44
N THR A 338 -0.16 -28.96 -4.33
CA THR A 338 -1.18 -29.55 -5.22
C THR A 338 -0.50 -30.61 -6.09
N PRO A 339 -1.02 -31.86 -6.14
CA PRO A 339 -0.40 -32.97 -6.86
C PRO A 339 -0.32 -32.72 -8.38
#